data_83332bafcd2511f7469cf3ef93fab3e7
#
_entry.id   83332bafcd2511f7469cf3ef93fab3e7
#
_cell.length_a   1.000
_cell.length_b   1.000
_cell.length_c   1.000
_cell.angle_alpha   90.00
_cell.angle_beta   90.00
_cell.angle_gamma   90.00
#
_symmetry.space_group_name_H-M   'P 1'
#
loop_
_entity.id
_entity.type
_entity.pdbx_description
1 polymer ?
#
loop_
_entity_poly.entity_id
_entity_poly.type
_entity_poly.pdbx_seq_one_letter_code
_entity_poly.pdbx_strand_id
1 'polypeptide(L)'
;MTQSSEVHLTSRPQGNPVATDFEIVEVNIEDPAEGQVLVKNIYMSVDPYMRGRMRFAKPNELLMGGAVGKVVASNNANFAEGDYVSNGSGWREYFLSDGADLSKVD
;
A
#
# COMPACT_ATOMS: atom_id res chain seq x y z
N MET A 1 -10.61 -14.50 -1.17
CA MET A 1 -9.85 -13.75 -0.14
C MET A 1 -8.36 -13.87 -0.41
N THR A 2 -7.64 -12.78 -0.32
CA THR A 2 -6.20 -12.71 -0.64
C THR A 2 -5.42 -12.37 0.62
N GLN A 3 -4.37 -13.13 0.92
CA GLN A 3 -3.48 -12.82 2.03
C GLN A 3 -2.48 -11.74 1.60
N SER A 4 -2.35 -10.70 2.40
CA SER A 4 -1.48 -9.55 2.12
C SER A 4 -0.57 -9.28 3.30
N SER A 5 0.69 -8.94 3.01
CA SER A 5 1.64 -8.45 4.01
C SER A 5 1.65 -6.93 4.00
N GLU A 6 1.62 -6.33 5.17
CA GLU A 6 1.70 -4.88 5.36
C GLU A 6 2.83 -4.55 6.34
N VAL A 7 3.48 -3.42 6.16
CA VAL A 7 4.50 -2.92 7.09
C VAL A 7 3.87 -1.84 7.98
N HIS A 8 3.87 -2.08 9.26
CA HIS A 8 3.37 -1.13 10.27
C HIS A 8 4.54 -0.56 11.08
N LEU A 9 4.43 0.69 11.44
CA LEU A 9 5.38 1.34 12.34
C LEU A 9 5.02 0.98 13.79
N THR A 10 5.90 0.27 14.48
CA THR A 10 5.65 -0.15 15.87
C THR A 10 6.13 0.88 16.89
N SER A 11 7.15 1.66 16.53
CA SER A 11 7.66 2.73 17.36
C SER A 11 8.19 3.86 16.49
N ARG A 12 8.18 5.10 17.05
CA ARG A 12 8.76 6.23 16.32
C ARG A 12 10.27 6.12 16.30
N PRO A 13 10.91 6.18 15.12
CA PRO A 13 12.37 6.14 15.06
C PRO A 13 13.00 7.31 15.83
N GLN A 14 14.02 6.98 16.62
CA GLN A 14 14.86 8.00 17.28
C GLN A 14 16.16 8.08 16.50
N GLY A 15 16.30 9.09 15.64
CA GLY A 15 17.38 9.18 14.69
C GLY A 15 17.10 8.34 13.46
N ASN A 16 18.03 7.48 13.03
CA ASN A 16 17.81 6.60 11.88
C ASN A 16 16.84 5.45 12.24
N PRO A 17 15.87 5.12 11.35
CA PRO A 17 15.02 3.97 11.57
C PRO A 17 15.82 2.68 11.67
N VAL A 18 15.40 1.79 12.57
CA VAL A 18 15.96 0.46 12.74
C VAL A 18 14.89 -0.59 12.55
N ALA A 19 15.27 -1.85 12.31
CA ALA A 19 14.33 -2.92 11.99
C ALA A 19 13.24 -3.11 13.05
N THR A 20 13.54 -2.87 14.34
CA THR A 20 12.58 -3.00 15.43
C THR A 20 11.53 -1.89 15.47
N ASP A 21 11.68 -0.83 14.68
CA ASP A 21 10.65 0.20 14.54
C ASP A 21 9.48 -0.25 13.66
N PHE A 22 9.59 -1.38 12.98
CA PHE A 22 8.64 -1.88 12.00
C PHE A 22 8.18 -3.29 12.35
N GLU A 23 6.98 -3.61 11.92
CA GLU A 23 6.39 -4.93 12.02
C GLU A 23 5.74 -5.31 10.71
N ILE A 24 5.94 -6.54 10.25
CA ILE A 24 5.23 -7.09 9.10
C ILE A 24 3.97 -7.77 9.64
N VAL A 25 2.82 -7.26 9.21
CA VAL A 25 1.51 -7.77 9.62
C VAL A 25 0.84 -8.43 8.43
N GLU A 26 0.36 -9.65 8.60
CA GLU A 26 -0.42 -10.33 7.56
C GLU A 26 -1.91 -10.08 7.80
N VAL A 27 -2.60 -9.70 6.74
CA VAL A 27 -4.04 -9.45 6.74
C VAL A 27 -4.69 -10.20 5.58
N ASN A 28 -5.95 -10.54 5.73
CA ASN A 28 -6.74 -11.12 4.65
C ASN A 28 -7.55 -10.01 3.98
N ILE A 29 -7.39 -9.89 2.67
CA ILE A 29 -8.11 -8.91 1.86
C ILE A 29 -9.25 -9.62 1.15
N GLU A 30 -10.45 -9.10 1.28
CA GLU A 30 -11.63 -9.65 0.61
C GLU A 30 -11.55 -9.40 -0.90
N ASP A 31 -12.31 -10.17 -1.67
CA ASP A 31 -12.41 -9.96 -3.11
C ASP A 31 -13.06 -8.59 -3.38
N PRO A 32 -12.71 -7.92 -4.52
CA PRO A 32 -13.28 -6.61 -4.82
C PRO A 32 -14.81 -6.64 -4.87
N ALA A 33 -15.45 -5.72 -4.16
CA ALA A 33 -16.86 -5.46 -4.28
C ALA A 33 -17.14 -4.63 -5.55
N GLU A 34 -18.41 -4.38 -5.85
CA GLU A 34 -18.79 -3.57 -7.01
C GLU A 34 -18.09 -2.20 -6.93
N GLY A 35 -17.46 -1.80 -8.03
CA GLY A 35 -16.72 -0.54 -8.13
C GLY A 35 -15.31 -0.59 -7.57
N GLN A 36 -14.86 -1.73 -7.07
CA GLN A 36 -13.50 -1.87 -6.49
C GLN A 36 -12.56 -2.65 -7.38
N VAL A 37 -11.27 -2.43 -7.14
CA VAL A 37 -10.17 -3.22 -7.74
C VAL A 37 -9.25 -3.72 -6.64
N LEU A 38 -8.65 -4.89 -6.86
CA LEU A 38 -7.59 -5.43 -6.02
C LEU A 38 -6.25 -5.16 -6.73
N VAL A 39 -5.34 -4.48 -6.04
CA VAL A 39 -4.04 -4.10 -6.58
C VAL A 39 -2.94 -4.83 -5.81
N LYS A 40 -1.99 -5.39 -6.56
CA LYS A 40 -0.73 -5.92 -6.01
C LYS A 40 0.38 -4.92 -6.29
N ASN A 41 1.01 -4.39 -5.24
CA ASN A 41 2.14 -3.49 -5.41
C ASN A 41 3.37 -4.24 -5.89
N ILE A 42 4.05 -3.68 -6.90
CA ILE A 42 5.24 -4.27 -7.52
C ILE A 42 6.48 -3.47 -7.16
N TYR A 43 6.36 -2.14 -7.17
CA TYR A 43 7.45 -1.23 -6.83
C TYR A 43 6.97 -0.21 -5.80
N MET A 44 7.83 0.10 -4.85
CA MET A 44 7.59 1.15 -3.87
C MET A 44 8.75 2.13 -3.91
N SER A 45 8.42 3.42 -3.90
CA SER A 45 9.41 4.49 -3.76
C SER A 45 9.75 4.68 -2.28
N VAL A 46 11.04 4.82 -1.97
CA VAL A 46 11.50 5.15 -0.63
C VAL A 46 12.09 6.55 -0.68
N ASP A 47 11.38 7.53 -0.13
CA ASP A 47 11.72 8.94 -0.25
C ASP A 47 12.01 9.56 1.13
N PRO A 48 12.83 10.63 1.19
CA PRO A 48 13.14 11.29 2.48
C PRO A 48 11.92 11.79 3.25
N TYR A 49 10.84 12.19 2.58
CA TYR A 49 9.63 12.66 3.25
C TYR A 49 8.97 11.57 4.11
N MET A 50 9.16 10.31 3.80
CA MET A 50 8.62 9.19 4.56
C MET A 50 9.18 9.18 5.98
N ARG A 51 10.45 9.53 6.16
CA ARG A 51 11.08 9.63 7.46
C ARG A 51 10.45 10.75 8.30
N GLY A 52 10.12 11.89 7.68
CA GLY A 52 9.40 12.98 8.34
C GLY A 52 8.02 12.54 8.82
N ARG A 53 7.31 11.75 8.02
CA ARG A 53 6.00 11.21 8.41
C ARG A 53 6.10 10.26 9.61
N MET A 54 7.17 9.47 9.70
CA MET A 54 7.35 8.52 10.80
C MET A 54 7.46 9.23 12.16
N ARG A 55 7.94 10.47 12.19
CA ARG A 55 8.04 11.26 13.42
C ARG A 55 6.68 11.59 14.02
N PHE A 56 5.65 11.70 13.20
CA PHE A 56 4.31 12.08 13.58
C PHE A 56 3.32 10.91 13.54
N ALA A 57 3.75 9.75 13.07
CA ALA A 57 2.92 8.57 13.00
C ALA A 57 2.67 8.01 14.40
N LYS A 58 1.49 7.43 14.58
CA LYS A 58 1.14 6.72 15.81
C LYS A 58 1.74 5.31 15.76
N PRO A 59 2.12 4.72 16.91
CA PRO A 59 2.52 3.32 16.95
C PRO A 59 1.45 2.41 16.34
N ASN A 60 1.88 1.38 15.61
CA ASN A 60 1.04 0.43 14.90
C ASN A 60 0.25 1.01 13.73
N GLU A 61 0.59 2.22 13.29
CA GLU A 61 -0.02 2.82 12.11
C GLU A 61 0.58 2.22 10.84
N LEU A 62 -0.28 1.97 9.84
CA LEU A 62 0.13 1.55 8.51
C LEU A 62 0.88 2.70 7.83
N LEU A 63 2.05 2.40 7.30
CA LEU A 63 2.83 3.39 6.57
C LEU A 63 2.23 3.62 5.17
N MET A 64 2.39 4.85 4.68
CA MET A 64 1.96 5.27 3.35
C MET A 64 3.18 5.65 2.52
N GLY A 65 3.13 5.42 1.23
CA GLY A 65 4.21 5.80 0.34
C GLY A 65 3.86 5.53 -1.11
N GLY A 66 4.53 6.23 -2.02
CA GLY A 66 4.32 6.08 -3.46
C GLY A 66 4.70 4.70 -3.96
N ALA A 67 3.88 4.14 -4.84
CA ALA A 67 4.10 2.81 -5.40
C ALA A 67 3.51 2.70 -6.80
N VAL A 68 3.95 1.68 -7.52
CA VAL A 68 3.31 1.22 -8.76
C VAL A 68 2.85 -0.22 -8.53
N GLY A 69 1.57 -0.45 -8.75
CA GLY A 69 0.97 -1.76 -8.61
C GLY A 69 0.32 -2.23 -9.89
N LYS A 70 -0.10 -3.49 -9.89
CA LYS A 70 -0.83 -4.12 -10.98
C LYS A 70 -2.22 -4.50 -10.49
N VAL A 71 -3.24 -4.17 -11.27
CA VAL A 71 -4.61 -4.61 -10.99
C VAL A 71 -4.68 -6.11 -11.24
N VAL A 72 -4.94 -6.89 -10.20
CA VAL A 72 -5.01 -8.36 -10.29
C VAL A 72 -6.44 -8.89 -10.29
N ALA A 73 -7.40 -8.08 -9.86
CA ALA A 73 -8.83 -8.36 -9.97
C ALA A 73 -9.59 -7.03 -10.03
N SER A 74 -10.66 -6.96 -10.83
CA SER A 74 -11.39 -5.71 -11.02
C SER A 74 -12.90 -5.95 -11.12
N ASN A 75 -13.65 -5.15 -10.36
CA ASN A 75 -15.07 -4.93 -10.51
C ASN A 75 -15.38 -3.46 -10.79
N ASN A 76 -14.42 -2.75 -11.37
CA ASN A 76 -14.53 -1.34 -11.72
C ASN A 76 -14.35 -1.18 -13.23
N ALA A 77 -15.32 -0.55 -13.90
CA ALA A 77 -15.32 -0.40 -15.36
C ALA A 77 -14.14 0.43 -15.90
N ASN A 78 -13.53 1.29 -15.06
CA ASN A 78 -12.43 2.16 -15.46
C ASN A 78 -11.06 1.48 -15.37
N PHE A 79 -10.97 0.32 -14.76
CA PHE A 79 -9.72 -0.42 -14.57
C PHE A 79 -9.88 -1.86 -15.00
N ALA A 80 -8.94 -2.36 -15.75
CA ALA A 80 -8.92 -3.75 -16.20
C ALA A 80 -7.85 -4.54 -15.49
N GLU A 81 -8.08 -5.82 -15.29
CA GLU A 81 -7.06 -6.74 -14.81
C GLU A 81 -5.82 -6.66 -15.71
N GLY A 82 -4.66 -6.48 -15.13
CA GLY A 82 -3.41 -6.28 -15.84
C GLY A 82 -2.97 -4.83 -15.99
N ASP A 83 -3.84 -3.85 -15.69
CA ASP A 83 -3.45 -2.44 -15.72
C ASP A 83 -2.43 -2.14 -14.63
N TYR A 84 -1.46 -1.27 -14.94
CA TYR A 84 -0.52 -0.74 -13.97
C TYR A 84 -1.04 0.60 -13.45
N VAL A 85 -0.96 0.79 -12.13
CA VAL A 85 -1.48 1.99 -11.47
C VAL A 85 -0.49 2.53 -10.47
N SER A 86 -0.32 3.86 -10.44
CA SER A 86 0.41 4.52 -9.37
C SER A 86 -0.54 4.79 -8.20
N ASN A 87 -0.02 4.70 -6.98
CA ASN A 87 -0.82 4.85 -5.78
C ASN A 87 0.04 5.30 -4.59
N GLY A 88 -0.60 5.62 -3.47
CA GLY A 88 0.05 6.01 -2.23
C GLY A 88 0.10 4.91 -1.17
N SER A 89 -0.21 3.67 -1.52
CA SER A 89 -0.35 2.55 -0.57
C SER A 89 0.83 1.59 -0.60
N GLY A 90 2.06 2.11 -0.70
CA GLY A 90 3.27 1.35 -1.00
C GLY A 90 3.71 0.34 0.05
N TRP A 91 3.34 0.51 1.31
CA TRP A 91 3.78 -0.39 2.39
C TRP A 91 2.85 -1.59 2.58
N ARG A 92 2.13 -1.97 1.53
CA ARG A 92 1.22 -3.13 1.48
C ARG A 92 1.52 -3.96 0.24
N GLU A 93 1.39 -5.27 0.37
CA GLU A 93 1.49 -6.17 -0.79
C GLU A 93 0.25 -6.06 -1.69
N TYR A 94 -0.93 -6.11 -1.09
CA TYR A 94 -2.21 -5.98 -1.79
C TYR A 94 -3.10 -4.96 -1.09
N PHE A 95 -3.96 -4.31 -1.85
CA PHE A 95 -4.99 -3.43 -1.28
C PHE A 95 -6.20 -3.33 -2.20
N LEU A 96 -7.34 -3.00 -1.60
CA LEU A 96 -8.58 -2.67 -2.34
C LEU A 96 -8.68 -1.17 -2.53
N SER A 97 -9.20 -0.76 -3.69
CA SER A 97 -9.42 0.65 -4.00
C SER A 97 -10.67 0.81 -4.85
N ASP A 98 -11.35 1.95 -4.71
CA ASP A 98 -12.44 2.35 -5.61
C ASP A 98 -11.94 3.05 -6.87
N GLY A 99 -10.64 3.21 -7.01
CA GLY A 99 -10.00 3.85 -8.16
C GLY A 99 -9.73 5.34 -8.02
N ALA A 100 -10.31 6.01 -7.03
CA ALA A 100 -10.18 7.47 -6.88
C ALA A 100 -8.73 7.90 -6.56
N ASP A 101 -7.98 7.05 -5.87
CA ASP A 101 -6.60 7.28 -5.48
C ASP A 101 -5.59 6.64 -6.43
N LEU A 102 -6.04 6.11 -7.55
CA LEU A 102 -5.20 5.42 -8.54
C LEU A 102 -5.04 6.25 -9.81
N SER A 103 -3.86 6.17 -10.40
CA SER A 103 -3.59 6.73 -11.74
C SER A 103 -2.98 5.66 -12.61
N LYS A 104 -3.52 5.47 -13.82
CA LYS A 104 -2.96 4.50 -14.76
C LYS A 104 -1.58 4.92 -15.22
N VAL A 105 -0.68 3.95 -15.32
CA VAL A 105 0.69 4.13 -15.80
C VAL A 105 0.81 3.45 -17.15
N ASP A 106 1.33 4.17 -18.12
CA ASP A 106 1.59 3.61 -19.46
C ASP A 106 2.85 2.74 -19.49
#